data_0c67791914895962f24e825320d92dfc
#
_entry.id   0c67791914895962f24e825320d92dfc
#
_cell.length_a   1.000
_cell.length_b   1.000
_cell.length_c   1.000
_cell.angle_alpha   90.00
_cell.angle_beta   90.00
_cell.angle_gamma   90.00
#
_symmetry.space_group_name_H-M   'P 1'
#
loop_
_entity.id
_entity.type
_entity.pdbx_description
1 polymer ?
#
loop_
_entity_poly.entity_id
_entity_poly.type
_entity_poly.pdbx_seq_one_letter_code
_entity_poly.pdbx_strand_id
1 'polypeptide(L)'
;GYINTQITLTSKKRWGNYNFHELYNIGHFYTFAAAHIDITGEQTLVPLAKKLTDYLYVVFKDYPPELGHFGFNPSQIMGLCEFYSVTGYEKAFQLAEIFVNMRGSQPNGTDQNQTRTPLRKETQAVGHAVTSNYLYAGAADVYSITGEKELFDAISRIWEDLTSKKMYITGGVCPEFYGYSVNGDPISEAHGAAYELPNKIAYNESCANIAAAMFCMRMLTLTGDAKYGDVAEQIMYNAGISGTNLELKRYFYSNPLTYRVNSQIPFVSEGDMHFNSAYAHKATRRWKTFDCWCCPPQLFRTIAGMGRWVYGKNADTLYVNLFTSCDYKDDEIEICMRTEYPWDASVQINVVHAENKKLKIRIPSWCENPKVNGEKVEHGYYEINVKSGDEIQVEFPMKAVFMQANPNVEADRGMICVKRGPVVYCAEGIDCDTELDNICLEVRGTIQEHYEKDFLNGVVVLDVPAKKVVQKNDLYYKVALDGEDTILKMIPYYAWANRDEADMSVWFPKA
;
A
#
# COMPACT_ATOMS: atom_id res chain seq x y z
N GLY A 1 17.60 12.34 26.46
CA GLY A 1 17.33 11.56 25.26
C GLY A 1 15.95 11.80 24.60
N TYR A 2 15.07 12.62 25.17
CA TYR A 2 13.74 12.86 24.60
C TYR A 2 13.77 13.97 23.54
N ILE A 3 13.18 13.75 22.37
CA ILE A 3 13.33 14.62 21.18
C ILE A 3 12.01 15.22 20.64
N ASN A 4 10.86 14.95 21.26
CA ASN A 4 9.58 15.48 20.77
C ASN A 4 9.43 16.97 21.12
N THR A 5 9.48 17.84 20.10
CA THR A 5 9.39 19.30 20.28
C THR A 5 7.99 19.77 20.63
N GLN A 6 6.92 19.09 20.15
CA GLN A 6 5.55 19.43 20.51
C GLN A 6 5.33 19.36 22.03
N ILE A 7 5.94 18.38 22.69
CA ILE A 7 5.83 18.23 24.15
C ILE A 7 6.76 19.20 24.88
N THR A 8 8.02 19.32 24.43
CA THR A 8 9.02 20.10 25.13
C THR A 8 8.82 21.61 25.03
N LEU A 9 8.17 22.10 23.99
CA LEU A 9 7.91 23.51 23.73
C LEU A 9 6.49 23.96 24.08
N THR A 10 5.67 23.10 24.66
CA THR A 10 4.28 23.40 25.05
C THR A 10 4.02 23.00 26.51
N SER A 11 2.81 23.25 27.01
CA SER A 11 2.34 22.77 28.31
C SER A 11 1.89 21.28 28.32
N LYS A 12 2.01 20.57 27.19
CA LYS A 12 1.65 19.16 27.09
C LYS A 12 2.58 18.30 27.93
N LYS A 13 2.03 17.28 28.59
CA LYS A 13 2.82 16.33 29.37
C LYS A 13 3.24 15.15 28.50
N ARG A 14 4.46 14.65 28.72
CA ARG A 14 4.92 13.39 28.13
C ARG A 14 3.96 12.27 28.49
N TRP A 15 3.62 11.44 27.49
CA TRP A 15 2.70 10.31 27.63
C TRP A 15 1.30 10.75 28.13
N GLY A 16 0.95 12.01 27.99
CA GLY A 16 -0.32 12.54 28.46
C GLY A 16 -1.51 12.20 27.55
N ASN A 17 -1.27 11.98 26.27
CA ASN A 17 -2.28 11.57 25.30
C ASN A 17 -1.60 10.84 24.14
N TYR A 18 -2.13 9.68 23.75
CA TYR A 18 -1.57 8.89 22.64
C TYR A 18 -1.61 9.63 21.30
N ASN A 19 -2.59 10.53 21.09
CA ASN A 19 -2.70 11.36 19.88
C ASN A 19 -1.59 12.44 19.76
N PHE A 20 -0.70 12.56 20.73
CA PHE A 20 0.50 13.42 20.58
C PHE A 20 1.54 12.79 19.67
N HIS A 21 1.34 11.59 19.20
CA HIS A 21 2.18 10.88 18.24
C HIS A 21 3.67 10.81 18.65
N GLU A 22 3.94 10.73 19.97
CA GLU A 22 5.30 10.75 20.48
C GLU A 22 6.14 9.60 19.95
N LEU A 23 5.64 8.36 20.05
CA LEU A 23 6.35 7.18 19.54
C LEU A 23 6.37 7.11 18.01
N TYR A 24 5.35 7.65 17.34
CA TYR A 24 5.33 7.74 15.88
C TYR A 24 6.49 8.57 15.35
N ASN A 25 6.67 9.80 15.85
CA ASN A 25 7.78 10.68 15.45
C ASN A 25 9.14 10.10 15.84
N ILE A 26 9.23 9.47 17.01
CA ILE A 26 10.45 8.82 17.49
C ILE A 26 10.82 7.63 16.57
N GLY A 27 9.85 6.86 16.13
CA GLY A 27 10.07 5.75 15.20
C GLY A 27 10.68 6.21 13.89
N HIS A 28 10.14 7.28 13.30
CA HIS A 28 10.70 7.87 12.08
C HIS A 28 12.11 8.43 12.27
N PHE A 29 12.43 8.93 13.47
CA PHE A 29 13.80 9.32 13.79
C PHE A 29 14.76 8.13 13.77
N TYR A 30 14.37 6.96 14.30
CA TYR A 30 15.20 5.75 14.23
C TYR A 30 15.42 5.28 12.79
N THR A 31 14.34 5.23 11.99
CA THR A 31 14.45 4.90 10.56
C THR A 31 15.40 5.88 9.84
N PHE A 32 15.28 7.18 10.13
CA PHE A 32 16.19 8.18 9.57
C PHE A 32 17.63 7.96 10.02
N ALA A 33 17.88 7.69 11.30
CA ALA A 33 19.22 7.43 11.82
C ALA A 33 19.85 6.17 11.19
N ALA A 34 19.07 5.11 11.01
CA ALA A 34 19.51 3.89 10.34
C ALA A 34 19.84 4.14 8.87
N ALA A 35 18.95 4.81 8.14
CA ALA A 35 19.18 5.15 6.74
C ALA A 35 20.39 6.08 6.54
N HIS A 36 20.61 7.01 7.45
CA HIS A 36 21.79 7.89 7.41
C HIS A 36 23.09 7.09 7.50
N ILE A 37 23.17 6.12 8.43
CA ILE A 37 24.35 5.25 8.57
C ILE A 37 24.56 4.43 7.30
N ASP A 38 23.49 3.80 6.81
CA ASP A 38 23.54 2.89 5.66
C ASP A 38 23.98 3.60 4.37
N ILE A 39 23.54 4.85 4.16
CA ILE A 39 23.85 5.63 2.96
C ILE A 39 25.22 6.33 3.04
N THR A 40 25.55 6.89 4.21
CA THR A 40 26.74 7.76 4.36
C THR A 40 27.91 7.08 5.07
N GLY A 41 27.68 6.00 5.80
CA GLY A 41 28.64 5.41 6.73
C GLY A 41 28.87 6.22 8.02
N GLU A 42 28.25 7.41 8.15
CA GLU A 42 28.46 8.30 9.28
C GLU A 42 27.59 7.92 10.48
N GLN A 43 28.19 7.97 11.67
CA GLN A 43 27.50 7.64 12.93
C GLN A 43 27.06 8.85 13.74
N THR A 44 26.88 10.01 13.11
CA THR A 44 26.60 11.28 13.75
C THR A 44 25.36 11.23 14.65
N LEU A 45 24.31 10.50 14.25
CA LEU A 45 23.04 10.39 14.98
C LEU A 45 23.06 9.25 16.03
N VAL A 46 24.01 8.36 16.01
CA VAL A 46 24.06 7.17 16.89
C VAL A 46 24.08 7.54 18.38
N PRO A 47 24.88 8.51 18.86
CA PRO A 47 24.87 8.86 20.28
C PRO A 47 23.51 9.39 20.76
N LEU A 48 22.81 10.16 19.92
CA LEU A 48 21.48 10.66 20.24
C LEU A 48 20.45 9.53 20.26
N ALA A 49 20.46 8.66 19.25
CA ALA A 49 19.55 7.52 19.16
C ALA A 49 19.75 6.56 20.35
N LYS A 50 20.97 6.26 20.76
CA LYS A 50 21.26 5.45 21.98
C LYS A 50 20.72 6.11 23.24
N LYS A 51 20.94 7.41 23.45
CA LYS A 51 20.36 8.13 24.61
C LYS A 51 18.84 8.11 24.63
N LEU A 52 18.21 8.20 23.45
CA LEU A 52 16.77 8.09 23.32
C LEU A 52 16.29 6.67 23.66
N THR A 53 16.97 5.65 23.13
CA THR A 53 16.67 4.23 23.43
C THR A 53 16.79 3.94 24.93
N ASP A 54 17.88 4.39 25.57
CA ASP A 54 18.08 4.22 27.01
C ASP A 54 16.95 4.86 27.83
N TYR A 55 16.51 6.04 27.44
CA TYR A 55 15.38 6.72 28.08
C TYR A 55 14.08 5.93 27.90
N LEU A 56 13.75 5.53 26.67
CA LEU A 56 12.54 4.75 26.38
C LEU A 56 12.55 3.39 27.06
N TYR A 57 13.71 2.73 27.11
CA TYR A 57 13.87 1.45 27.78
C TYR A 57 13.53 1.55 29.26
N VAL A 58 14.00 2.59 29.95
CA VAL A 58 13.63 2.84 31.36
C VAL A 58 12.13 3.07 31.53
N VAL A 59 11.48 3.73 30.57
CA VAL A 59 10.02 4.01 30.63
C VAL A 59 9.19 2.74 30.40
N PHE A 60 9.58 1.87 29.45
CA PHE A 60 8.73 0.80 28.97
C PHE A 60 9.13 -0.63 29.39
N LYS A 61 10.33 -0.83 29.95
CA LYS A 61 10.87 -2.17 30.25
C LYS A 61 10.01 -3.01 31.24
N ASP A 62 9.24 -2.37 32.09
CA ASP A 62 8.40 -3.02 33.08
C ASP A 62 6.93 -3.12 32.63
N TYR A 63 6.66 -2.93 31.33
CA TYR A 63 5.33 -3.02 30.71
C TYR A 63 4.27 -2.17 31.43
N PRO A 64 4.46 -0.85 31.63
CA PRO A 64 3.52 -0.04 32.40
C PRO A 64 2.12 -0.09 31.79
N PRO A 65 1.08 -0.56 32.54
CA PRO A 65 -0.27 -0.74 32.00
C PRO A 65 -0.89 0.54 31.44
N GLU A 66 -0.65 1.67 32.10
CA GLU A 66 -1.15 2.97 31.69
C GLU A 66 -0.57 3.46 30.36
N LEU A 67 0.55 2.90 29.92
CA LEU A 67 1.20 3.19 28.65
C LEU A 67 0.92 2.15 27.54
N GLY A 68 0.11 1.16 27.81
CA GLY A 68 -0.23 0.12 26.81
C GLY A 68 -0.90 0.65 25.56
N HIS A 69 -1.60 1.77 25.67
CA HIS A 69 -2.20 2.48 24.53
C HIS A 69 -1.21 3.36 23.74
N PHE A 70 -0.05 3.65 24.30
CA PHE A 70 0.98 4.41 23.62
C PHE A 70 1.68 3.56 22.59
N GLY A 71 1.61 3.89 21.42
CA GLY A 71 2.06 3.14 20.26
C GLY A 71 1.06 3.30 19.13
N PHE A 72 0.22 4.32 19.22
CA PHE A 72 -0.58 4.76 18.09
C PHE A 72 0.36 5.08 16.92
N ASN A 73 0.12 4.44 15.77
CA ASN A 73 1.05 4.42 14.64
C ASN A 73 2.46 3.95 15.05
N PRO A 74 2.66 2.65 15.35
CA PRO A 74 3.86 2.14 16.01
C PRO A 74 5.06 1.99 15.07
N SER A 75 5.44 3.07 14.41
CA SER A 75 6.64 3.14 13.56
C SER A 75 7.94 2.87 14.33
N GLN A 76 7.93 3.05 15.66
CA GLN A 76 9.09 2.81 16.51
C GLN A 76 9.56 1.36 16.49
N ILE A 77 8.67 0.37 16.27
CA ILE A 77 9.07 -1.03 16.24
C ILE A 77 10.00 -1.26 15.03
N MET A 78 9.55 -0.86 13.84
CA MET A 78 10.36 -0.94 12.62
C MET A 78 11.67 -0.15 12.76
N GLY A 79 11.57 1.12 13.17
CA GLY A 79 12.74 1.99 13.30
C GLY A 79 13.79 1.47 14.31
N LEU A 80 13.37 0.86 15.42
CA LEU A 80 14.27 0.23 16.39
C LEU A 80 14.96 -1.00 15.82
N CYS A 81 14.25 -1.86 15.07
CA CYS A 81 14.83 -3.00 14.39
C CYS A 81 15.82 -2.56 13.30
N GLU A 82 15.49 -1.55 12.49
CA GLU A 82 16.39 -0.96 11.50
C GLU A 82 17.64 -0.37 12.16
N PHE A 83 17.49 0.35 13.27
CA PHE A 83 18.62 0.91 14.01
C PHE A 83 19.49 -0.18 14.65
N TYR A 84 18.89 -1.26 15.17
CA TYR A 84 19.60 -2.43 15.66
C TYR A 84 20.43 -3.10 14.55
N SER A 85 19.84 -3.30 13.38
CA SER A 85 20.50 -3.99 12.27
C SER A 85 21.78 -3.31 11.80
N VAL A 86 21.85 -1.97 11.85
CA VAL A 86 23.03 -1.19 11.40
C VAL A 86 24.01 -0.87 12.52
N THR A 87 23.61 -1.01 13.80
CA THR A 87 24.46 -0.60 14.95
C THR A 87 24.81 -1.74 15.89
N GLY A 88 24.08 -2.87 15.87
CA GLY A 88 24.17 -3.93 16.87
C GLY A 88 23.75 -3.50 18.29
N TYR A 89 22.99 -2.40 18.46
CA TYR A 89 22.65 -1.90 19.80
C TYR A 89 21.49 -2.70 20.39
N GLU A 90 21.78 -3.72 21.18
CA GLU A 90 20.86 -4.70 21.74
C GLU A 90 19.63 -4.11 22.43
N LYS A 91 19.76 -3.00 23.18
CA LYS A 91 18.61 -2.35 23.81
C LYS A 91 17.56 -1.85 22.83
N ALA A 92 17.97 -1.51 21.59
CA ALA A 92 16.99 -1.10 20.57
C ALA A 92 16.11 -2.28 20.20
N PHE A 93 16.70 -3.46 20.00
CA PHE A 93 15.95 -4.68 19.72
C PHE A 93 15.04 -5.10 20.90
N GLN A 94 15.60 -5.13 22.13
CA GLN A 94 14.81 -5.43 23.33
C GLN A 94 13.60 -4.50 23.47
N LEU A 95 13.76 -3.21 23.17
CA LEU A 95 12.67 -2.23 23.19
C LEU A 95 11.63 -2.50 22.10
N ALA A 96 12.03 -2.94 20.90
CA ALA A 96 11.11 -3.34 19.84
C ALA A 96 10.26 -4.55 20.27
N GLU A 97 10.86 -5.57 20.90
CA GLU A 97 10.14 -6.72 21.48
C GLU A 97 9.14 -6.29 22.57
N ILE A 98 9.54 -5.37 23.45
CA ILE A 98 8.66 -4.82 24.48
C ILE A 98 7.41 -4.22 23.84
N PHE A 99 7.56 -3.40 22.81
CA PHE A 99 6.43 -2.77 22.13
C PHE A 99 5.53 -3.77 21.41
N VAL A 100 6.05 -4.84 20.82
CA VAL A 100 5.25 -5.93 20.26
C VAL A 100 4.48 -6.66 21.38
N ASN A 101 5.14 -6.95 22.51
CA ASN A 101 4.56 -7.69 23.63
C ASN A 101 3.52 -6.87 24.41
N MET A 102 3.61 -5.56 24.41
CA MET A 102 2.63 -4.68 25.04
C MET A 102 1.27 -4.68 24.32
N ARG A 103 1.23 -5.04 23.04
CA ARG A 103 -0.02 -5.04 22.26
C ARG A 103 -0.96 -6.13 22.73
N GLY A 104 -2.21 -5.74 23.04
CA GLY A 104 -3.24 -6.65 23.54
C GLY A 104 -3.00 -7.15 24.97
N SER A 105 -2.09 -6.56 25.73
CA SER A 105 -1.84 -6.90 27.13
C SER A 105 -2.75 -6.15 28.12
N GLN A 106 -3.59 -5.24 27.62
CA GLN A 106 -4.41 -4.36 28.46
C GLN A 106 -5.81 -4.93 28.70
N PRO A 107 -6.32 -4.92 29.94
CA PRO A 107 -7.64 -5.48 30.27
C PRO A 107 -8.80 -4.84 29.53
N ASN A 108 -8.71 -3.55 29.19
CA ASN A 108 -9.74 -2.76 28.51
C ASN A 108 -9.25 -2.25 27.14
N GLY A 109 -8.48 -3.06 26.45
CA GLY A 109 -8.00 -2.71 25.10
C GLY A 109 -9.14 -2.61 24.08
N THR A 110 -8.88 -1.90 23.01
CA THR A 110 -9.80 -1.70 21.88
C THR A 110 -9.17 -2.14 20.57
N ASP A 111 -10.00 -2.38 19.56
CA ASP A 111 -9.52 -2.72 18.22
C ASP A 111 -8.85 -1.51 17.55
N GLN A 112 -9.24 -0.28 17.89
CA GLN A 112 -8.72 0.96 17.27
C GLN A 112 -7.18 0.99 17.22
N ASN A 113 -6.52 0.62 18.33
CA ASN A 113 -5.05 0.59 18.45
C ASN A 113 -4.49 -0.82 18.55
N GLN A 114 -5.23 -1.86 18.17
CA GLN A 114 -4.83 -3.27 18.31
C GLN A 114 -4.44 -3.63 19.76
N THR A 115 -5.17 -3.11 20.75
CA THR A 115 -4.87 -3.32 22.19
C THR A 115 -5.85 -4.28 22.87
N ARG A 116 -6.88 -4.76 22.18
CA ARG A 116 -7.86 -5.74 22.69
C ARG A 116 -7.27 -7.14 22.75
N THR A 117 -6.69 -7.60 21.65
CA THR A 117 -6.22 -8.97 21.49
C THR A 117 -4.69 -9.00 21.46
N PRO A 118 -4.02 -9.87 22.25
CA PRO A 118 -2.59 -10.10 22.09
C PRO A 118 -2.24 -10.44 20.64
N LEU A 119 -1.21 -9.80 20.08
CA LEU A 119 -0.89 -9.92 18.66
C LEU A 119 -0.75 -11.38 18.19
N ARG A 120 -0.13 -12.24 19.01
CA ARG A 120 0.04 -13.68 18.69
C ARG A 120 -1.28 -14.47 18.61
N LYS A 121 -2.35 -13.93 19.19
CA LYS A 121 -3.70 -14.51 19.15
C LYS A 121 -4.61 -13.81 18.14
N GLU A 122 -4.16 -12.70 17.56
CA GLU A 122 -4.96 -11.96 16.58
C GLU A 122 -5.11 -12.77 15.29
N THR A 123 -6.31 -12.71 14.71
CA THR A 123 -6.67 -13.46 13.51
C THR A 123 -7.09 -12.58 12.34
N GLN A 124 -7.24 -11.29 12.59
CA GLN A 124 -7.78 -10.35 11.62
C GLN A 124 -6.95 -9.05 11.59
N ALA A 125 -6.98 -8.38 10.45
CA ALA A 125 -6.56 -6.99 10.38
C ALA A 125 -7.66 -6.11 11.01
N VAL A 126 -7.33 -5.37 12.08
CA VAL A 126 -8.31 -4.60 12.86
C VAL A 126 -7.83 -3.19 13.17
N GLY A 127 -8.79 -2.29 13.34
CA GLY A 127 -8.58 -0.94 13.81
C GLY A 127 -7.90 -0.03 12.79
N HIS A 128 -7.30 1.03 13.28
CA HIS A 128 -6.68 2.06 12.42
C HIS A 128 -5.65 1.45 11.47
N ALA A 129 -5.85 1.64 10.16
CA ALA A 129 -5.16 0.88 9.14
C ALA A 129 -3.66 1.19 9.04
N VAL A 130 -3.23 2.44 9.30
CA VAL A 130 -1.80 2.77 9.36
C VAL A 130 -1.17 2.11 10.59
N THR A 131 -1.81 2.25 11.75
CA THR A 131 -1.34 1.68 13.02
C THR A 131 -1.14 0.17 12.93
N SER A 132 -2.12 -0.54 12.41
CA SER A 132 -2.10 -1.99 12.27
C SER A 132 -1.01 -2.46 11.31
N ASN A 133 -0.94 -1.89 10.13
CA ASN A 133 0.07 -2.29 9.14
C ASN A 133 1.50 -1.97 9.60
N TYR A 134 1.72 -0.88 10.34
CA TYR A 134 3.01 -0.61 10.98
C TYR A 134 3.34 -1.63 12.06
N LEU A 135 2.34 -2.02 12.87
CA LEU A 135 2.52 -3.07 13.87
C LEU A 135 2.90 -4.40 13.22
N TYR A 136 2.19 -4.80 12.16
CA TYR A 136 2.45 -6.07 11.48
C TYR A 136 3.81 -6.07 10.77
N ALA A 137 4.17 -4.97 10.14
CA ALA A 137 5.50 -4.79 9.55
C ALA A 137 6.62 -4.83 10.59
N GLY A 138 6.44 -4.13 11.72
CA GLY A 138 7.39 -4.18 12.84
C GLY A 138 7.49 -5.57 13.48
N ALA A 139 6.36 -6.28 13.59
CA ALA A 139 6.34 -7.66 14.09
C ALA A 139 7.09 -8.63 13.14
N ALA A 140 7.01 -8.39 11.83
CA ALA A 140 7.80 -9.12 10.83
C ALA A 140 9.30 -8.88 11.03
N ASP A 141 9.72 -7.63 11.31
CA ASP A 141 11.11 -7.31 11.62
C ASP A 141 11.57 -8.01 12.92
N VAL A 142 10.75 -8.02 13.98
CA VAL A 142 11.05 -8.74 15.22
C VAL A 142 11.17 -10.24 14.97
N TYR A 143 10.25 -10.82 14.18
CA TYR A 143 10.34 -12.23 13.80
C TYR A 143 11.64 -12.54 13.03
N SER A 144 12.08 -11.68 12.16
CA SER A 144 13.33 -11.90 11.38
C SER A 144 14.56 -12.11 12.26
N ILE A 145 14.54 -11.56 13.48
CA ILE A 145 15.64 -11.64 14.45
C ILE A 145 15.43 -12.81 15.43
N THR A 146 14.16 -13.01 15.89
CA THR A 146 13.86 -14.01 16.93
C THR A 146 13.58 -15.41 16.40
N GLY A 147 13.02 -15.52 15.19
CA GLY A 147 12.49 -16.77 14.66
C GLY A 147 11.25 -17.29 15.39
N GLU A 148 10.54 -16.44 16.15
CA GLU A 148 9.39 -16.82 16.96
C GLU A 148 8.19 -17.27 16.11
N LYS A 149 7.95 -18.57 16.04
CA LYS A 149 6.93 -19.16 15.17
C LYS A 149 5.51 -18.62 15.44
N GLU A 150 5.12 -18.42 16.69
CA GLU A 150 3.78 -17.92 17.03
C GLU A 150 3.52 -16.49 16.48
N LEU A 151 4.56 -15.67 16.48
CA LEU A 151 4.49 -14.32 15.90
C LEU A 151 4.33 -14.39 14.39
N PHE A 152 5.12 -15.24 13.72
CA PHE A 152 5.00 -15.44 12.27
C PHE A 152 3.64 -16.00 11.86
N ASP A 153 3.13 -16.99 12.59
CA ASP A 153 1.82 -17.57 12.33
C ASP A 153 0.71 -16.50 12.46
N ALA A 154 0.83 -15.60 13.44
CA ALA A 154 -0.13 -14.52 13.64
C ALA A 154 -0.11 -13.51 12.48
N ILE A 155 1.07 -12.96 12.12
CA ILE A 155 1.15 -12.00 11.02
C ILE A 155 0.78 -12.62 9.68
N SER A 156 1.04 -13.91 9.49
CA SER A 156 0.61 -14.62 8.27
C SER A 156 -0.92 -14.72 8.18
N ARG A 157 -1.60 -15.09 9.27
CA ARG A 157 -3.09 -15.11 9.30
C ARG A 157 -3.71 -13.74 9.10
N ILE A 158 -3.12 -12.72 9.70
CA ILE A 158 -3.57 -11.33 9.54
C ILE A 158 -3.40 -10.88 8.09
N TRP A 159 -2.28 -11.23 7.44
CA TRP A 159 -2.05 -10.90 6.05
C TRP A 159 -3.09 -11.57 5.13
N GLU A 160 -3.40 -12.85 5.36
CA GLU A 160 -4.42 -13.57 4.61
C GLU A 160 -5.82 -12.94 4.81
N ASP A 161 -6.19 -12.54 6.04
CA ASP A 161 -7.45 -11.84 6.29
C ASP A 161 -7.50 -10.49 5.56
N LEU A 162 -6.42 -9.70 5.64
CA LEU A 162 -6.31 -8.40 4.98
C LEU A 162 -6.48 -8.51 3.46
N THR A 163 -5.72 -9.39 2.83
CA THR A 163 -5.63 -9.45 1.37
C THR A 163 -6.78 -10.21 0.71
N SER A 164 -7.39 -11.17 1.42
CA SER A 164 -8.50 -11.96 0.87
C SER A 164 -9.89 -11.39 1.16
N LYS A 165 -10.02 -10.42 2.10
CA LYS A 165 -11.34 -9.95 2.57
C LYS A 165 -11.47 -8.45 2.76
N LYS A 166 -10.36 -7.71 2.90
CA LYS A 166 -10.37 -6.30 3.33
C LYS A 166 -9.57 -5.35 2.43
N MET A 167 -9.13 -5.85 1.28
CA MET A 167 -8.34 -5.09 0.32
C MET A 167 -9.16 -4.81 -0.94
N TYR A 168 -9.18 -3.56 -1.38
CA TYR A 168 -9.75 -3.16 -2.66
C TYR A 168 -8.95 -3.67 -3.84
N ILE A 169 -9.58 -3.71 -5.02
CA ILE A 169 -8.89 -4.07 -6.28
C ILE A 169 -7.66 -3.17 -6.55
N THR A 170 -7.68 -1.95 -6.07
CA THR A 170 -6.56 -0.99 -6.16
C THR A 170 -5.46 -1.23 -5.11
N GLY A 171 -5.61 -2.22 -4.24
CA GLY A 171 -4.70 -2.44 -3.12
C GLY A 171 -4.93 -1.52 -1.92
N GLY A 172 -5.98 -0.71 -1.93
CA GLY A 172 -6.39 0.10 -0.78
C GLY A 172 -6.89 -0.78 0.37
N VAL A 173 -6.65 -0.38 1.63
CA VAL A 173 -6.90 -1.23 2.80
C VAL A 173 -7.69 -0.55 3.92
N CYS A 174 -8.20 0.63 3.70
CA CYS A 174 -8.89 1.44 4.71
C CYS A 174 -10.27 1.89 4.17
N PRO A 175 -11.31 1.06 4.30
CA PRO A 175 -12.64 1.41 3.80
C PRO A 175 -13.31 2.51 4.63
N GLU A 176 -13.06 2.55 5.94
CA GLU A 176 -13.81 3.31 6.89
C GLU A 176 -13.07 4.54 7.41
N PHE A 177 -13.70 5.70 7.31
CA PHE A 177 -13.25 6.89 8.03
C PHE A 177 -13.71 6.86 9.50
N TYR A 178 -14.97 6.52 9.74
CA TYR A 178 -15.55 6.24 11.05
C TYR A 178 -16.51 5.06 10.97
N GLY A 179 -16.49 4.20 11.98
CA GLY A 179 -17.35 3.02 12.05
C GLY A 179 -17.20 2.28 13.36
N TYR A 180 -17.57 1.02 13.34
CA TYR A 180 -17.42 0.11 14.46
C TYR A 180 -16.68 -1.16 14.03
N SER A 181 -15.78 -1.63 14.87
CA SER A 181 -15.15 -2.92 14.66
C SER A 181 -16.15 -4.07 14.84
N VAL A 182 -15.75 -5.27 14.44
CA VAL A 182 -16.54 -6.51 14.66
C VAL A 182 -16.81 -6.79 16.15
N ASN A 183 -16.03 -6.20 17.05
CA ASN A 183 -16.19 -6.29 18.49
C ASN A 183 -17.01 -5.11 19.09
N GLY A 184 -17.53 -4.22 18.25
CA GLY A 184 -18.33 -3.07 18.66
C GLY A 184 -17.53 -1.88 19.18
N ASP A 185 -16.21 -1.85 19.00
CA ASP A 185 -15.41 -0.67 19.36
C ASP A 185 -15.58 0.43 18.30
N PRO A 186 -15.72 1.70 18.71
CA PRO A 186 -15.57 2.80 17.78
C PRO A 186 -14.19 2.80 17.13
N ILE A 187 -14.16 2.87 15.80
CA ILE A 187 -12.93 2.88 15.02
C ILE A 187 -12.94 4.07 14.06
N SER A 188 -11.75 4.55 13.73
CA SER A 188 -11.55 5.60 12.72
C SER A 188 -10.35 5.28 11.83
N GLU A 189 -10.44 5.67 10.56
CA GLU A 189 -9.36 5.45 9.56
C GLU A 189 -8.93 3.98 9.54
N ALA A 190 -9.91 3.06 9.50
CA ALA A 190 -9.72 1.69 9.95
C ALA A 190 -10.05 0.65 8.88
N HIS A 191 -9.59 -0.56 9.13
CA HIS A 191 -10.08 -1.76 8.45
C HIS A 191 -11.53 -1.99 8.85
N GLY A 192 -12.41 -2.19 7.87
CA GLY A 192 -13.79 -2.58 8.07
C GLY A 192 -13.95 -4.07 8.39
N ALA A 193 -15.19 -4.53 8.43
CA ALA A 193 -15.51 -5.94 8.49
C ALA A 193 -15.09 -6.68 7.20
N ALA A 194 -15.07 -8.01 7.24
CA ALA A 194 -14.78 -8.80 6.06
C ALA A 194 -15.75 -8.45 4.91
N TYR A 195 -15.20 -8.17 3.74
CA TYR A 195 -15.92 -7.80 2.51
C TYR A 195 -16.66 -6.45 2.54
N GLU A 196 -16.42 -5.63 3.56
CA GLU A 196 -16.95 -4.27 3.64
C GLU A 196 -16.03 -3.30 2.89
N LEU A 197 -16.32 -3.13 1.59
CA LEU A 197 -15.49 -2.38 0.65
C LEU A 197 -16.34 -1.38 -0.17
N PRO A 198 -16.93 -0.36 0.47
CA PRO A 198 -17.73 0.64 -0.22
C PRO A 198 -16.88 1.52 -1.15
N ASN A 199 -17.35 1.81 -2.36
CA ASN A 199 -16.56 2.53 -3.36
C ASN A 199 -16.53 4.05 -3.14
N LYS A 200 -17.70 4.64 -2.90
CA LYS A 200 -17.88 6.10 -2.79
C LYS A 200 -17.28 6.68 -1.52
N ILE A 201 -17.38 5.92 -0.42
CA ILE A 201 -16.90 6.31 0.89
C ILE A 201 -15.56 5.64 1.25
N ALA A 202 -14.94 4.96 0.32
CA ALA A 202 -13.62 4.37 0.52
C ALA A 202 -12.61 5.43 0.98
N TYR A 203 -12.16 5.34 2.21
CA TYR A 203 -11.19 6.29 2.74
C TYR A 203 -9.81 6.06 2.14
N ASN A 204 -9.33 4.83 2.15
CA ASN A 204 -8.09 4.41 1.52
C ASN A 204 -6.95 5.41 1.70
N GLU A 205 -6.64 5.71 2.97
CA GLU A 205 -5.57 6.63 3.32
C GLU A 205 -4.25 6.24 2.64
N SER A 206 -3.59 7.20 2.02
CA SER A 206 -2.32 6.97 1.32
C SER A 206 -1.25 6.35 2.24
N CYS A 207 -1.19 6.76 3.52
CA CYS A 207 -0.29 6.15 4.50
C CYS A 207 -0.62 4.67 4.76
N ALA A 208 -1.91 4.32 4.86
CA ALA A 208 -2.34 2.95 5.12
C ALA A 208 -1.99 2.02 3.96
N ASN A 209 -2.21 2.48 2.73
CA ASN A 209 -1.89 1.72 1.52
C ASN A 209 -0.38 1.43 1.44
N ILE A 210 0.45 2.46 1.68
CA ILE A 210 1.90 2.29 1.69
C ILE A 210 2.37 1.40 2.84
N ALA A 211 1.77 1.54 4.04
CA ALA A 211 2.11 0.70 5.18
C ALA A 211 1.79 -0.79 4.90
N ALA A 212 0.69 -1.07 4.18
CA ALA A 212 0.37 -2.41 3.72
C ALA A 212 1.41 -2.95 2.72
N ALA A 213 1.88 -2.13 1.78
CA ALA A 213 2.98 -2.51 0.88
C ALA A 213 4.29 -2.78 1.65
N MET A 214 4.61 -1.97 2.67
CA MET A 214 5.77 -2.20 3.54
C MET A 214 5.66 -3.52 4.31
N PHE A 215 4.46 -3.87 4.78
CA PHE A 215 4.20 -5.18 5.40
C PHE A 215 4.39 -6.32 4.40
N CYS A 216 3.82 -6.21 3.20
CA CYS A 216 4.01 -7.20 2.13
C CYS A 216 5.49 -7.41 1.78
N MET A 217 6.29 -6.35 1.65
CA MET A 217 7.70 -6.46 1.31
C MET A 217 8.53 -7.14 2.42
N ARG A 218 8.18 -6.94 3.70
CA ARG A 218 8.80 -7.66 4.80
C ARG A 218 8.46 -9.15 4.77
N MET A 219 7.19 -9.48 4.55
CA MET A 219 6.77 -10.87 4.39
C MET A 219 7.44 -11.54 3.18
N LEU A 220 7.62 -10.81 2.08
CA LEU A 220 8.38 -11.29 0.93
C LEU A 220 9.83 -11.61 1.31
N THR A 221 10.49 -10.69 2.01
CA THR A 221 11.89 -10.88 2.47
C THR A 221 12.03 -12.08 3.39
N LEU A 222 11.06 -12.30 4.28
CA LEU A 222 11.07 -13.42 5.24
C LEU A 222 10.85 -14.78 4.59
N THR A 223 10.01 -14.84 3.57
CA THR A 223 9.50 -16.12 3.04
C THR A 223 10.02 -16.48 1.65
N GLY A 224 10.40 -15.49 0.87
CA GLY A 224 10.65 -15.67 -0.56
C GLY A 224 9.42 -16.10 -1.38
N ASP A 225 8.19 -15.90 -0.85
CA ASP A 225 6.94 -16.25 -1.54
C ASP A 225 6.47 -15.06 -2.38
N ALA A 226 6.39 -15.26 -3.70
CA ALA A 226 6.05 -14.24 -4.69
C ALA A 226 4.70 -13.56 -4.46
N LYS A 227 3.74 -14.23 -3.80
CA LYS A 227 2.40 -13.66 -3.51
C LYS A 227 2.45 -12.32 -2.78
N TYR A 228 3.43 -12.15 -1.90
CA TYR A 228 3.63 -10.88 -1.18
C TYR A 228 4.14 -9.77 -2.11
N GLY A 229 5.00 -10.13 -3.06
CA GLY A 229 5.46 -9.23 -4.12
C GLY A 229 4.34 -8.80 -5.07
N ASP A 230 3.44 -9.71 -5.42
CA ASP A 230 2.28 -9.44 -6.28
C ASP A 230 1.34 -8.41 -5.63
N VAL A 231 1.08 -8.56 -4.32
CA VAL A 231 0.24 -7.60 -3.58
C VAL A 231 0.93 -6.25 -3.43
N ALA A 232 2.22 -6.24 -3.09
CA ALA A 232 2.99 -4.99 -2.99
C ALA A 232 3.00 -4.23 -4.34
N GLU A 233 3.21 -4.93 -5.45
CA GLU A 233 3.14 -4.37 -6.81
C GLU A 233 1.76 -3.77 -7.10
N GLN A 234 0.68 -4.52 -6.82
CA GLN A 234 -0.70 -4.04 -7.00
C GLN A 234 -0.97 -2.77 -6.20
N ILE A 235 -0.55 -2.72 -4.93
CA ILE A 235 -0.70 -1.51 -4.11
C ILE A 235 0.07 -0.36 -4.75
N MET A 236 1.34 -0.55 -5.08
CA MET A 236 2.20 0.53 -5.54
C MET A 236 1.75 1.11 -6.88
N TYR A 237 1.38 0.30 -7.86
CA TYR A 237 0.89 0.78 -9.17
C TYR A 237 -0.51 1.40 -9.12
N ASN A 238 -1.22 1.31 -8.00
CA ASN A 238 -2.58 1.85 -7.89
C ASN A 238 -2.75 2.72 -6.64
N ALA A 239 -3.27 2.20 -5.52
CA ALA A 239 -3.57 2.97 -4.32
C ALA A 239 -2.34 3.61 -3.64
N GLY A 240 -1.14 3.10 -3.90
CA GLY A 240 0.11 3.68 -3.39
C GLY A 240 0.45 5.01 -4.06
N ILE A 241 0.69 4.99 -5.39
CA ILE A 241 1.10 6.21 -6.10
C ILE A 241 -0.06 7.13 -6.49
N SER A 242 -1.33 6.67 -6.45
CA SER A 242 -2.48 7.55 -6.65
C SER A 242 -2.51 8.70 -5.64
N GLY A 243 -1.90 8.50 -4.47
CA GLY A 243 -1.75 9.54 -3.46
C GLY A 243 -0.96 10.76 -3.93
N THR A 244 -0.20 10.70 -5.03
CA THR A 244 0.53 11.85 -5.56
C THR A 244 0.08 12.22 -6.97
N ASN A 245 0.24 13.48 -7.37
CA ASN A 245 0.04 13.87 -8.77
C ASN A 245 1.27 13.51 -9.63
N LEU A 246 1.11 13.54 -10.95
CA LEU A 246 2.16 13.17 -11.89
C LEU A 246 3.43 14.05 -11.80
N GLU A 247 3.32 15.27 -11.25
CA GLU A 247 4.46 16.16 -11.01
C GLU A 247 5.13 15.95 -9.64
N LEU A 248 4.61 15.07 -8.78
CA LEU A 248 5.05 14.82 -7.41
C LEU A 248 5.02 16.05 -6.49
N LYS A 249 4.12 17.02 -6.77
CA LYS A 249 4.02 18.29 -6.03
C LYS A 249 2.73 18.42 -5.21
N ARG A 250 1.79 17.50 -5.42
CA ARG A 250 0.47 17.50 -4.78
C ARG A 250 0.06 16.07 -4.43
N TYR A 251 -0.84 15.92 -3.47
CA TYR A 251 -1.24 14.59 -3.02
C TYR A 251 -2.67 14.56 -2.50
N PHE A 252 -3.23 13.34 -2.53
CA PHE A 252 -4.44 12.98 -1.82
C PHE A 252 -4.12 12.38 -0.46
N TYR A 253 -4.97 12.63 0.51
CA TYR A 253 -5.05 11.87 1.74
C TYR A 253 -5.85 10.59 1.49
N SER A 254 -7.08 10.71 0.99
CA SER A 254 -7.98 9.60 0.68
C SER A 254 -8.00 9.29 -0.81
N ASN A 255 -8.21 8.02 -1.15
CA ASN A 255 -8.22 7.51 -2.51
C ASN A 255 -9.50 6.71 -2.79
N PRO A 256 -10.63 7.38 -3.10
CA PRO A 256 -11.91 6.71 -3.37
C PRO A 256 -11.90 5.97 -4.71
N LEU A 257 -12.81 4.98 -4.87
CA LEU A 257 -12.99 4.27 -6.13
C LEU A 257 -14.16 4.82 -6.97
N THR A 258 -14.94 5.70 -6.39
CA THR A 258 -16.00 6.46 -7.06
C THR A 258 -16.00 7.88 -6.51
N TYR A 259 -15.95 8.86 -7.41
CA TYR A 259 -16.02 10.28 -7.09
C TYR A 259 -17.09 10.96 -7.94
N ARG A 260 -17.86 11.86 -7.37
CA ARG A 260 -18.86 12.69 -8.06
C ARG A 260 -18.72 14.15 -7.62
N VAL A 261 -18.49 15.04 -8.57
CA VAL A 261 -18.24 16.48 -8.34
C VAL A 261 -19.33 17.13 -7.49
N ASN A 262 -20.59 16.77 -7.73
CA ASN A 262 -21.73 17.34 -7.05
C ASN A 262 -22.25 16.50 -5.88
N SER A 263 -21.52 15.47 -5.48
CA SER A 263 -21.96 14.60 -4.40
C SER A 263 -21.68 15.21 -3.03
N GLN A 264 -22.74 15.35 -2.24
CA GLN A 264 -22.59 15.58 -0.82
C GLN A 264 -22.41 14.22 -0.14
N ILE A 265 -21.21 13.95 0.33
CA ILE A 265 -20.92 12.76 1.16
C ILE A 265 -20.98 13.22 2.61
N PRO A 266 -21.95 12.78 3.42
CA PRO A 266 -22.02 13.12 4.83
C PRO A 266 -20.99 12.26 5.61
N PHE A 267 -19.73 12.59 5.46
CA PHE A 267 -18.67 11.78 6.04
C PHE A 267 -18.37 12.11 7.49
N VAL A 268 -18.68 13.32 7.93
CA VAL A 268 -18.14 13.85 9.17
C VAL A 268 -19.22 14.53 9.93
N SER A 269 -19.36 14.22 11.21
CA SER A 269 -20.20 15.01 12.11
C SER A 269 -19.62 16.41 12.26
N GLU A 270 -20.48 17.40 12.51
CA GLU A 270 -20.07 18.78 12.72
C GLU A 270 -19.03 18.95 13.86
N GLY A 271 -18.92 17.96 14.78
CA GLY A 271 -17.95 17.95 15.86
C GLY A 271 -16.52 17.60 15.45
N ASP A 272 -16.32 17.00 14.27
CA ASP A 272 -15.01 16.54 13.79
C ASP A 272 -14.40 17.47 12.76
N MET A 273 -14.56 18.76 12.95
CA MET A 273 -14.15 19.82 12.03
C MET A 273 -12.68 19.82 11.64
N HIS A 274 -11.82 19.16 12.41
CA HIS A 274 -10.39 19.06 12.10
C HIS A 274 -10.04 18.04 11.02
N PHE A 275 -10.90 17.05 10.84
CA PHE A 275 -10.82 16.07 9.73
C PHE A 275 -11.76 16.42 8.60
N ASN A 276 -12.37 17.52 8.75
CA ASN A 276 -13.34 18.09 7.94
C ASN A 276 -12.99 18.00 6.45
N SER A 277 -13.99 18.00 5.68
CA SER A 277 -14.11 18.29 4.25
C SER A 277 -12.81 18.43 3.40
N ALA A 278 -11.72 18.93 3.96
CA ALA A 278 -10.44 19.01 3.27
C ALA A 278 -9.83 17.63 2.97
N TYR A 279 -9.99 16.66 3.88
CA TYR A 279 -9.35 15.36 3.74
C TYR A 279 -10.22 14.32 3.01
N ALA A 280 -11.51 14.31 3.27
CA ALA A 280 -12.41 13.28 2.77
C ALA A 280 -13.34 13.74 1.64
N HIS A 281 -13.69 15.01 1.58
CA HIS A 281 -14.81 15.48 0.75
C HIS A 281 -14.43 16.34 -0.43
N LYS A 282 -13.24 16.89 -0.45
CA LYS A 282 -12.73 17.73 -1.53
C LYS A 282 -11.55 17.11 -2.23
N ALA A 283 -11.56 15.80 -2.38
CA ALA A 283 -10.58 15.06 -3.15
C ALA A 283 -10.66 15.34 -4.68
N THR A 284 -11.28 16.44 -5.07
CA THR A 284 -11.32 16.88 -6.46
C THR A 284 -9.95 17.26 -6.98
N ARG A 285 -9.08 17.73 -6.09
CA ARG A 285 -7.73 18.15 -6.45
C ARG A 285 -6.74 17.76 -5.36
N ARG A 286 -5.62 17.25 -5.78
CA ARG A 286 -4.49 17.03 -4.89
C ARG A 286 -3.96 18.35 -4.34
N TRP A 287 -3.61 18.38 -3.06
CA TRP A 287 -3.21 19.62 -2.37
C TRP A 287 -1.79 20.02 -2.65
N LYS A 288 -1.53 21.35 -2.62
CA LYS A 288 -0.18 21.91 -2.78
C LYS A 288 0.66 21.89 -1.52
N THR A 289 0.05 21.83 -0.35
CA THR A 289 0.71 22.12 0.92
C THR A 289 0.56 20.98 1.92
N PHE A 290 1.41 21.01 2.93
CA PHE A 290 1.46 20.08 4.02
C PHE A 290 0.37 20.36 5.08
N ASP A 291 -0.88 20.46 4.69
CA ASP A 291 -1.98 20.48 5.66
C ASP A 291 -2.12 19.10 6.33
N CYS A 292 -1.56 18.07 5.69
CA CYS A 292 -1.35 16.75 6.25
C CYS A 292 0.15 16.45 6.42
N TRP A 293 0.56 15.97 7.57
CA TRP A 293 1.97 15.74 7.91
C TRP A 293 2.43 14.30 7.79
N CYS A 294 1.54 13.34 7.54
CA CYS A 294 1.89 11.92 7.43
C CYS A 294 2.03 11.45 5.97
N CYS A 295 0.99 11.62 5.13
CA CYS A 295 0.96 11.04 3.79
C CYS A 295 2.06 11.52 2.84
N PRO A 296 2.36 12.84 2.72
CA PRO A 296 3.42 13.30 1.83
C PRO A 296 4.80 12.75 2.17
N PRO A 297 5.32 12.86 3.40
CA PRO A 297 6.62 12.30 3.72
C PRO A 297 6.64 10.77 3.61
N GLN A 298 5.51 10.09 3.88
CA GLN A 298 5.40 8.65 3.68
C GLN A 298 5.53 8.26 2.20
N LEU A 299 4.85 8.97 1.31
CA LEU A 299 4.96 8.79 -0.14
C LEU A 299 6.39 9.04 -0.62
N PHE A 300 6.98 10.18 -0.26
CA PHE A 300 8.32 10.55 -0.72
C PHE A 300 9.40 9.57 -0.24
N ARG A 301 9.40 9.18 1.03
CA ARG A 301 10.38 8.22 1.53
C ARG A 301 10.24 6.85 0.86
N THR A 302 9.01 6.43 0.54
CA THR A 302 8.75 5.15 -0.11
C THR A 302 9.23 5.19 -1.55
N ILE A 303 8.87 6.21 -2.32
CA ILE A 303 9.34 6.37 -3.70
C ILE A 303 10.87 6.44 -3.74
N ALA A 304 11.50 7.26 -2.87
CA ALA A 304 12.95 7.36 -2.79
C ALA A 304 13.63 6.04 -2.37
N GLY A 305 12.96 5.23 -1.57
CA GLY A 305 13.47 3.95 -1.07
C GLY A 305 13.12 2.73 -1.92
N MET A 306 12.29 2.88 -2.98
CA MET A 306 11.80 1.73 -3.77
C MET A 306 12.90 0.89 -4.41
N GLY A 307 14.06 1.45 -4.69
CA GLY A 307 15.20 0.68 -5.19
C GLY A 307 15.57 -0.52 -4.32
N ARG A 308 15.35 -0.41 -2.99
CA ARG A 308 15.57 -1.52 -2.04
C ARG A 308 14.53 -2.64 -2.15
N TRP A 309 13.42 -2.42 -2.83
CA TRP A 309 12.36 -3.41 -3.04
C TRP A 309 12.52 -4.17 -4.34
N VAL A 310 13.26 -3.59 -5.30
CA VAL A 310 13.49 -4.22 -6.62
C VAL A 310 14.26 -5.51 -6.47
N TYR A 311 15.28 -5.52 -5.64
CA TYR A 311 16.14 -6.69 -5.44
C TYR A 311 16.12 -7.18 -3.99
N GLY A 312 16.27 -8.48 -3.84
CA GLY A 312 16.59 -9.14 -2.57
C GLY A 312 17.80 -10.04 -2.74
N LYS A 313 18.55 -10.32 -1.69
CA LYS A 313 19.73 -11.16 -1.76
C LYS A 313 19.82 -12.13 -0.58
N ASN A 314 20.27 -13.34 -0.84
CA ASN A 314 20.85 -14.23 0.16
C ASN A 314 22.26 -14.66 -0.28
N ALA A 315 22.87 -15.66 0.36
CA ALA A 315 24.26 -16.01 0.13
C ALA A 315 24.62 -16.32 -1.34
N ASP A 316 23.76 -17.00 -2.08
CA ASP A 316 24.04 -17.49 -3.44
C ASP A 316 23.05 -16.99 -4.51
N THR A 317 22.00 -16.28 -4.12
CA THR A 317 20.88 -15.93 -4.97
C THR A 317 20.55 -14.45 -4.90
N LEU A 318 20.40 -13.81 -6.06
CA LEU A 318 19.80 -12.49 -6.21
C LEU A 318 18.33 -12.66 -6.68
N TYR A 319 17.39 -12.06 -5.95
CA TYR A 319 15.98 -12.05 -6.27
C TYR A 319 15.63 -10.76 -7.01
N VAL A 320 14.94 -10.88 -8.13
CA VAL A 320 14.33 -9.78 -8.85
C VAL A 320 12.83 -9.75 -8.49
N ASN A 321 12.46 -8.83 -7.61
CA ASN A 321 11.12 -8.77 -7.01
C ASN A 321 10.18 -7.85 -7.77
N LEU A 322 10.66 -6.71 -8.25
CA LEU A 322 9.90 -5.70 -8.98
C LEU A 322 10.60 -5.36 -10.30
N PHE A 323 9.86 -4.85 -11.27
CA PHE A 323 10.35 -4.58 -12.61
C PHE A 323 10.40 -3.08 -12.88
N THR A 324 11.59 -2.56 -13.05
CA THR A 324 11.88 -1.17 -13.45
C THR A 324 13.28 -1.10 -14.03
N SER A 325 13.54 -0.17 -14.94
CA SER A 325 14.88 0.02 -15.50
C SER A 325 15.84 0.50 -14.41
N CYS A 326 16.73 -0.37 -13.97
CA CYS A 326 17.73 -0.08 -12.94
C CYS A 326 18.88 -1.09 -12.99
N ASP A 327 19.96 -0.77 -12.31
CA ASP A 327 21.15 -1.61 -12.19
C ASP A 327 21.31 -2.07 -10.74
N TYR A 328 21.85 -3.28 -10.56
CA TYR A 328 22.29 -3.81 -9.27
C TYR A 328 23.76 -4.17 -9.37
N LYS A 329 24.52 -3.81 -8.35
CA LYS A 329 25.94 -4.14 -8.27
C LYS A 329 26.37 -4.39 -6.83
N ASP A 330 27.07 -5.50 -6.64
CA ASP A 330 27.90 -5.77 -5.47
C ASP A 330 29.20 -6.47 -5.89
N ASP A 331 29.96 -7.01 -4.93
CA ASP A 331 31.27 -7.65 -5.21
C ASP A 331 31.13 -8.97 -5.99
N GLU A 332 29.95 -9.60 -6.00
CA GLU A 332 29.73 -10.95 -6.51
C GLU A 332 28.86 -10.99 -7.77
N ILE A 333 28.01 -9.98 -7.97
CA ILE A 333 27.10 -9.93 -9.09
C ILE A 333 26.79 -8.48 -9.51
N GLU A 334 26.77 -8.25 -10.83
CA GLU A 334 26.33 -6.99 -11.44
C GLU A 334 25.36 -7.30 -12.57
N ILE A 335 24.16 -6.73 -12.50
CA ILE A 335 23.13 -6.87 -13.54
C ILE A 335 22.56 -5.52 -13.94
N CYS A 336 22.13 -5.41 -15.20
CA CYS A 336 21.40 -4.28 -15.73
C CYS A 336 20.02 -4.73 -16.18
N MET A 337 18.96 -4.22 -15.57
CA MET A 337 17.57 -4.47 -15.97
C MET A 337 17.06 -3.30 -16.80
N ARG A 338 16.43 -3.57 -17.95
CA ARG A 338 15.83 -2.58 -18.86
C ARG A 338 14.42 -3.02 -19.24
N THR A 339 13.47 -2.11 -19.10
CA THR A 339 12.05 -2.37 -19.34
C THR A 339 11.24 -1.08 -19.41
N GLU A 340 10.14 -1.12 -20.14
CA GLU A 340 9.08 -0.10 -20.12
C GLU A 340 7.84 -0.61 -19.32
N TYR A 341 8.05 -1.56 -18.42
CA TYR A 341 7.00 -2.10 -17.55
C TYR A 341 6.37 -0.98 -16.69
N PRO A 342 5.04 -0.89 -16.53
CA PRO A 342 4.01 -1.86 -16.91
C PRO A 342 3.37 -1.60 -18.30
N TRP A 343 4.01 -0.82 -19.17
CA TRP A 343 3.43 -0.49 -20.48
C TRP A 343 3.81 -1.49 -21.55
N ASP A 344 5.01 -2.03 -21.50
CA ASP A 344 5.51 -3.10 -22.37
C ASP A 344 5.66 -4.41 -21.59
N ALA A 345 5.46 -5.52 -22.29
CA ALA A 345 5.53 -6.87 -21.73
C ALA A 345 6.96 -7.35 -21.46
N SER A 346 7.96 -6.65 -21.99
CA SER A 346 9.35 -7.11 -22.06
C SER A 346 10.19 -6.60 -20.91
N VAL A 347 10.96 -7.49 -20.30
CA VAL A 347 12.01 -7.16 -19.33
C VAL A 347 13.29 -7.83 -19.76
N GLN A 348 14.33 -7.05 -20.03
CA GLN A 348 15.67 -7.53 -20.36
C GLN A 348 16.58 -7.40 -19.15
N ILE A 349 17.26 -8.50 -18.78
CA ILE A 349 18.24 -8.54 -17.71
C ILE A 349 19.58 -8.99 -18.30
N ASN A 350 20.58 -8.10 -18.28
CA ASN A 350 21.93 -8.37 -18.73
C ASN A 350 22.82 -8.62 -17.51
N VAL A 351 23.50 -9.76 -17.47
CA VAL A 351 24.44 -10.12 -16.40
C VAL A 351 25.82 -9.61 -16.78
N VAL A 352 26.21 -8.47 -16.23
CA VAL A 352 27.53 -7.86 -16.49
C VAL A 352 28.64 -8.68 -15.83
N HIS A 353 28.43 -9.07 -14.57
CA HIS A 353 29.32 -9.89 -13.79
C HIS A 353 28.54 -10.85 -12.91
N ALA A 354 28.99 -12.10 -12.83
CA ALA A 354 28.47 -13.07 -11.86
C ALA A 354 29.49 -14.17 -11.56
N GLU A 355 29.69 -14.49 -10.27
CA GLU A 355 30.52 -15.57 -9.76
C GLU A 355 29.65 -16.61 -9.06
N ASN A 356 29.30 -17.70 -9.76
CA ASN A 356 28.52 -18.83 -9.23
C ASN A 356 27.23 -18.40 -8.53
N LYS A 357 26.44 -17.49 -9.15
CA LYS A 357 25.21 -16.96 -8.62
C LYS A 357 23.99 -17.52 -9.33
N LYS A 358 22.87 -17.43 -8.64
CA LYS A 358 21.53 -17.70 -9.17
C LYS A 358 20.73 -16.40 -9.22
N LEU A 359 19.89 -16.28 -10.23
CA LEU A 359 18.79 -15.32 -10.21
C LEU A 359 17.49 -16.05 -9.92
N LYS A 360 16.66 -15.45 -9.07
CA LYS A 360 15.25 -15.78 -8.91
C LYS A 360 14.42 -14.60 -9.38
N ILE A 361 13.70 -14.78 -10.46
CA ILE A 361 12.89 -13.75 -11.10
C ILE A 361 11.45 -14.00 -10.71
N ARG A 362 10.78 -13.02 -10.09
CA ARG A 362 9.36 -13.12 -9.75
C ARG A 362 8.53 -13.18 -11.02
N ILE A 363 7.65 -14.15 -11.09
CA ILE A 363 6.67 -14.32 -12.17
C ILE A 363 5.30 -13.95 -11.62
N PRO A 364 4.74 -12.77 -12.00
CA PRO A 364 3.51 -12.26 -11.43
C PRO A 364 2.31 -13.17 -11.67
N SER A 365 1.48 -13.35 -10.63
CA SER A 365 0.29 -14.22 -10.71
C SER A 365 -0.79 -13.75 -11.70
N TRP A 366 -0.83 -12.47 -12.04
CA TRP A 366 -1.77 -11.94 -13.03
C TRP A 366 -1.42 -12.30 -14.49
N CYS A 367 -0.18 -12.73 -14.78
CA CYS A 367 0.27 -12.99 -16.14
C CYS A 367 -0.12 -14.42 -16.57
N GLU A 368 -1.00 -14.57 -17.55
CA GLU A 368 -1.49 -15.90 -17.97
C GLU A 368 -0.46 -16.77 -18.70
N ASN A 369 0.47 -16.19 -19.44
CA ASN A 369 1.44 -16.91 -20.25
C ASN A 369 2.84 -16.30 -20.17
N PRO A 370 3.44 -16.26 -18.98
CA PRO A 370 4.79 -15.72 -18.79
C PRO A 370 5.82 -16.60 -19.49
N LYS A 371 6.89 -15.94 -19.98
CA LYS A 371 8.02 -16.64 -20.61
C LYS A 371 9.34 -16.09 -20.10
N VAL A 372 10.32 -16.98 -20.02
CA VAL A 372 11.74 -16.64 -19.82
C VAL A 372 12.53 -17.29 -20.94
N ASN A 373 13.31 -16.49 -21.68
CA ASN A 373 14.09 -16.92 -22.83
C ASN A 373 13.25 -17.67 -23.89
N GLY A 374 11.98 -17.24 -24.07
CA GLY A 374 11.02 -17.81 -25.00
C GLY A 374 10.30 -19.07 -24.49
N GLU A 375 10.71 -19.63 -23.36
CA GLU A 375 10.06 -20.80 -22.76
C GLU A 375 8.99 -20.38 -21.76
N LYS A 376 7.83 -21.07 -21.77
CA LYS A 376 6.77 -20.84 -20.79
C LYS A 376 7.22 -21.26 -19.39
N VAL A 377 6.92 -20.43 -18.39
CA VAL A 377 7.28 -20.67 -16.99
C VAL A 377 6.04 -20.58 -16.08
N GLU A 378 6.16 -21.14 -14.88
CA GLU A 378 5.12 -21.09 -13.85
C GLU A 378 5.21 -19.83 -13.00
N HIS A 379 4.12 -19.48 -12.33
CA HIS A 379 4.07 -18.37 -11.36
C HIS A 379 4.95 -18.65 -10.13
N GLY A 380 5.31 -17.60 -9.42
CA GLY A 380 6.18 -17.68 -8.26
C GLY A 380 7.56 -17.12 -8.56
N TYR A 381 8.61 -17.87 -8.32
CA TYR A 381 9.97 -17.48 -8.70
C TYR A 381 10.57 -18.48 -9.69
N TYR A 382 10.98 -17.97 -10.85
CA TYR A 382 11.78 -18.71 -11.81
C TYR A 382 13.26 -18.62 -11.42
N GLU A 383 13.91 -19.78 -11.24
CA GLU A 383 15.33 -19.86 -10.86
C GLU A 383 16.21 -20.20 -12.07
N ILE A 384 17.29 -19.45 -12.24
CA ILE A 384 18.27 -19.67 -13.31
C ILE A 384 19.70 -19.44 -12.76
N ASN A 385 20.64 -20.35 -13.10
CA ASN A 385 22.06 -20.11 -12.86
C ASN A 385 22.60 -19.12 -13.88
N VAL A 386 23.39 -18.16 -13.44
CA VAL A 386 23.90 -17.09 -14.29
C VAL A 386 25.40 -16.98 -14.24
N LYS A 387 25.96 -16.53 -15.36
CA LYS A 387 27.38 -16.19 -15.54
C LYS A 387 27.52 -14.85 -16.23
N SER A 388 28.68 -14.26 -16.13
CA SER A 388 29.02 -13.01 -16.83
C SER A 388 28.76 -13.11 -18.33
N GLY A 389 28.04 -12.14 -18.89
CA GLY A 389 27.67 -12.07 -20.29
C GLY A 389 26.32 -12.72 -20.65
N ASP A 390 25.63 -13.33 -19.68
CA ASP A 390 24.30 -13.88 -19.95
C ASP A 390 23.28 -12.77 -20.17
N GLU A 391 22.38 -12.98 -21.13
CA GLU A 391 21.20 -12.13 -21.41
C GLU A 391 19.96 -12.96 -21.14
N ILE A 392 19.05 -12.41 -20.31
CA ILE A 392 17.81 -13.05 -19.93
C ILE A 392 16.66 -12.17 -20.42
N GLN A 393 15.82 -12.75 -21.27
CA GLN A 393 14.62 -12.11 -21.76
C GLN A 393 13.42 -12.64 -21.00
N VAL A 394 12.68 -11.75 -20.31
CA VAL A 394 11.43 -12.08 -19.62
C VAL A 394 10.28 -11.42 -20.36
N GLU A 395 9.21 -12.15 -20.58
CA GLU A 395 8.00 -11.65 -21.24
C GLU A 395 6.78 -11.87 -20.34
N PHE A 396 6.06 -10.78 -20.07
CA PHE A 396 4.80 -10.76 -19.33
C PHE A 396 3.67 -10.26 -20.24
N PRO A 397 3.10 -11.11 -21.14
CA PRO A 397 2.00 -10.70 -21.99
C PRO A 397 0.88 -10.05 -21.18
N MET A 398 0.61 -8.78 -21.45
CA MET A 398 -0.40 -7.99 -20.77
C MET A 398 -1.60 -7.78 -21.70
N LYS A 399 -2.78 -8.05 -21.18
CA LYS A 399 -4.06 -7.73 -21.84
C LYS A 399 -4.98 -7.12 -20.82
N ALA A 400 -5.79 -6.18 -21.27
CA ALA A 400 -6.89 -5.67 -20.48
C ALA A 400 -7.95 -6.75 -20.30
N VAL A 401 -8.37 -6.95 -19.04
CA VAL A 401 -9.35 -7.97 -18.65
C VAL A 401 -10.41 -7.35 -17.74
N PHE A 402 -11.63 -7.86 -17.84
CA PHE A 402 -12.69 -7.54 -16.91
C PHE A 402 -12.52 -8.33 -15.61
N MET A 403 -12.63 -7.64 -14.49
CA MET A 403 -12.56 -8.21 -13.14
C MET A 403 -13.90 -8.08 -12.45
N GLN A 404 -14.23 -9.06 -11.62
CA GLN A 404 -15.42 -9.08 -10.78
C GLN A 404 -15.02 -9.33 -9.34
N ALA A 405 -15.64 -8.64 -8.40
CA ALA A 405 -15.42 -8.84 -6.98
C ALA A 405 -16.07 -10.14 -6.46
N ASN A 406 -15.61 -10.62 -5.29
CA ASN A 406 -16.28 -11.67 -4.56
C ASN A 406 -17.76 -11.28 -4.29
N PRO A 407 -18.74 -12.18 -4.45
CA PRO A 407 -20.15 -11.86 -4.23
C PRO A 407 -20.51 -11.32 -2.83
N ASN A 408 -19.63 -11.55 -1.84
CA ASN A 408 -19.79 -11.01 -0.50
C ASN A 408 -19.49 -9.50 -0.42
N VAL A 409 -18.79 -8.93 -1.41
CA VAL A 409 -18.59 -7.47 -1.52
C VAL A 409 -19.88 -6.86 -2.08
N GLU A 410 -20.69 -6.37 -1.17
CA GLU A 410 -22.05 -5.88 -1.51
C GLU A 410 -22.04 -4.71 -2.48
N ALA A 411 -21.09 -3.79 -2.32
CA ALA A 411 -20.96 -2.61 -3.16
C ALA A 411 -20.66 -2.92 -4.63
N ASP A 412 -20.08 -4.10 -4.92
CA ASP A 412 -19.66 -4.47 -6.26
C ASP A 412 -20.50 -5.58 -6.89
N ARG A 413 -21.66 -5.92 -6.29
CA ARG A 413 -22.58 -6.90 -6.87
C ARG A 413 -23.12 -6.42 -8.21
N GLY A 414 -22.90 -7.22 -9.26
CA GLY A 414 -23.29 -6.86 -10.62
C GLY A 414 -22.39 -5.84 -11.29
N MET A 415 -21.32 -5.43 -10.61
CA MET A 415 -20.31 -4.51 -11.12
C MET A 415 -19.09 -5.26 -11.64
N ILE A 416 -18.41 -4.62 -12.57
CA ILE A 416 -17.10 -5.06 -13.10
C ILE A 416 -16.15 -3.87 -13.19
N CYS A 417 -14.87 -4.14 -13.14
CA CYS A 417 -13.82 -3.15 -13.41
C CYS A 417 -12.83 -3.69 -14.44
N VAL A 418 -11.90 -2.86 -14.89
CA VAL A 418 -10.89 -3.24 -15.87
C VAL A 418 -9.51 -3.18 -15.26
N LYS A 419 -8.70 -4.21 -15.53
CA LYS A 419 -7.31 -4.30 -15.12
C LYS A 419 -6.44 -4.70 -16.31
N ARG A 420 -5.20 -4.16 -16.40
CA ARG A 420 -4.19 -4.56 -17.37
C ARG A 420 -2.87 -4.81 -16.65
N GLY A 421 -2.42 -6.03 -16.63
CA GLY A 421 -1.28 -6.40 -15.80
C GLY A 421 -1.50 -5.99 -14.34
N PRO A 422 -0.58 -5.27 -13.69
CA PRO A 422 -0.74 -4.80 -12.31
C PRO A 422 -1.65 -3.56 -12.17
N VAL A 423 -2.00 -2.89 -13.28
CA VAL A 423 -2.67 -1.59 -13.28
C VAL A 423 -4.19 -1.74 -13.34
N VAL A 424 -4.88 -1.09 -12.42
CA VAL A 424 -6.36 -0.92 -12.41
C VAL A 424 -6.71 0.34 -13.18
N TYR A 425 -7.82 0.32 -13.89
CA TYR A 425 -8.27 1.44 -14.72
C TYR A 425 -9.55 2.07 -14.16
N CYS A 426 -9.72 3.35 -14.44
CA CYS A 426 -10.93 4.11 -14.13
C CYS A 426 -11.32 4.99 -15.33
N ALA A 427 -12.56 5.41 -15.36
CA ALA A 427 -13.01 6.45 -16.29
C ALA A 427 -13.19 7.78 -15.57
N GLU A 428 -12.91 8.88 -16.25
CA GLU A 428 -13.21 10.24 -15.81
C GLU A 428 -14.34 10.84 -16.67
N GLY A 429 -15.25 11.55 -16.03
CA GLY A 429 -16.39 12.19 -16.70
C GLY A 429 -16.00 13.22 -17.78
N ILE A 430 -14.78 13.74 -17.73
CA ILE A 430 -14.24 14.65 -18.74
C ILE A 430 -14.10 14.00 -20.14
N ASP A 431 -13.96 12.67 -20.17
CA ASP A 431 -13.86 11.90 -21.42
C ASP A 431 -15.20 11.34 -21.87
N CYS A 432 -16.30 11.68 -21.19
CA CYS A 432 -17.63 11.12 -21.40
C CYS A 432 -18.63 12.20 -21.80
N ASP A 433 -19.47 11.93 -22.77
CA ASP A 433 -20.58 12.83 -23.18
C ASP A 433 -21.86 12.61 -22.37
N THR A 434 -21.83 11.73 -21.38
CA THR A 434 -22.91 11.46 -20.43
C THR A 434 -22.35 11.28 -19.03
N GLU A 435 -23.22 11.30 -18.01
CA GLU A 435 -22.82 10.97 -16.64
C GLU A 435 -22.32 9.52 -16.56
N LEU A 436 -21.26 9.27 -15.78
CA LEU A 436 -20.68 7.93 -15.61
C LEU A 436 -21.69 6.93 -15.03
N ASP A 437 -22.70 7.40 -14.28
CA ASP A 437 -23.76 6.57 -13.71
C ASP A 437 -24.72 6.02 -14.79
N ASN A 438 -24.68 6.55 -16.01
CA ASN A 438 -25.44 6.08 -17.18
C ASN A 438 -24.66 5.06 -18.04
N ILE A 439 -23.49 4.63 -17.60
CA ILE A 439 -22.62 3.71 -18.37
C ILE A 439 -22.68 2.29 -17.78
N CYS A 440 -22.82 1.30 -18.66
CA CYS A 440 -22.65 -0.12 -18.36
C CYS A 440 -21.56 -0.70 -19.26
N LEU A 441 -20.65 -1.53 -18.77
CA LEU A 441 -19.59 -2.11 -19.58
C LEU A 441 -20.08 -3.38 -20.31
N GLU A 442 -19.76 -3.49 -21.61
CA GLU A 442 -20.11 -4.63 -22.44
C GLU A 442 -18.96 -5.66 -22.46
N VAL A 443 -19.15 -6.80 -21.75
CA VAL A 443 -18.10 -7.81 -21.57
C VAL A 443 -17.82 -8.67 -22.82
N ARG A 444 -18.70 -8.65 -23.82
CA ARG A 444 -18.51 -9.41 -25.07
C ARG A 444 -17.70 -8.66 -26.11
N GLY A 445 -17.51 -7.37 -25.91
CA GLY A 445 -16.70 -6.54 -26.79
C GLY A 445 -15.21 -6.72 -26.54
N THR A 446 -14.40 -6.32 -27.52
CA THR A 446 -12.95 -6.34 -27.42
C THR A 446 -12.46 -4.98 -26.93
N ILE A 447 -11.73 -4.96 -25.82
CA ILE A 447 -11.05 -3.76 -25.33
C ILE A 447 -9.90 -3.44 -26.29
N GLN A 448 -9.82 -2.20 -26.77
CA GLN A 448 -8.67 -1.71 -27.54
C GLN A 448 -7.68 -1.04 -26.60
N GLU A 449 -6.40 -1.31 -26.79
CA GLU A 449 -5.31 -0.78 -25.98
C GLU A 449 -4.37 0.05 -26.86
N HIS A 450 -4.02 1.26 -26.43
CA HIS A 450 -3.07 2.08 -27.16
C HIS A 450 -2.22 2.93 -26.22
N TYR A 451 -0.93 3.03 -26.48
CA TYR A 451 -0.01 3.84 -25.71
C TYR A 451 -0.04 5.29 -26.20
N GLU A 452 -0.39 6.22 -25.33
CA GLU A 452 -0.40 7.66 -25.60
C GLU A 452 0.79 8.33 -24.91
N LYS A 453 1.86 8.57 -25.65
CA LYS A 453 3.13 9.10 -25.14
C LYS A 453 3.02 10.46 -24.45
N ASP A 454 2.23 11.37 -25.01
CA ASP A 454 2.13 12.77 -24.56
C ASP A 454 0.92 12.99 -23.63
N PHE A 455 0.20 11.94 -23.29
CA PHE A 455 -0.96 11.98 -22.41
C PHE A 455 -0.61 11.40 -21.03
N LEU A 456 -0.86 12.16 -19.95
CA LEU A 456 -0.62 11.77 -18.55
C LEU A 456 0.80 11.22 -18.28
N ASN A 457 1.82 11.81 -18.91
CA ASN A 457 3.24 11.39 -18.87
C ASN A 457 3.53 10.04 -19.55
N GLY A 458 2.71 9.61 -20.48
CA GLY A 458 2.86 8.35 -21.20
C GLY A 458 2.18 7.19 -20.47
N VAL A 459 1.00 6.82 -20.97
CA VAL A 459 0.19 5.71 -20.40
C VAL A 459 -0.44 4.88 -21.50
N VAL A 460 -0.75 3.64 -21.21
CA VAL A 460 -1.70 2.87 -22.03
C VAL A 460 -3.11 3.31 -21.65
N VAL A 461 -3.87 3.73 -22.65
CA VAL A 461 -5.29 4.07 -22.55
C VAL A 461 -6.10 2.90 -23.08
N LEU A 462 -7.29 2.70 -22.51
CA LEU A 462 -8.20 1.64 -22.94
C LEU A 462 -9.49 2.25 -23.49
N ASP A 463 -9.88 1.78 -24.69
CA ASP A 463 -11.20 2.00 -25.25
C ASP A 463 -12.06 0.77 -24.96
N VAL A 464 -12.97 0.92 -24.01
CA VAL A 464 -13.77 -0.19 -23.48
C VAL A 464 -15.18 -0.16 -24.05
N PRO A 465 -15.64 -1.23 -24.68
CA PRO A 465 -17.03 -1.34 -25.15
C PRO A 465 -18.02 -1.16 -23.99
N ALA A 466 -18.99 -0.29 -24.21
CA ALA A 466 -19.96 0.08 -23.21
C ALA A 466 -21.34 0.41 -23.83
N LYS A 467 -22.34 0.56 -22.97
CA LYS A 467 -23.69 1.01 -23.34
C LYS A 467 -24.06 2.22 -22.51
N LYS A 468 -24.68 3.21 -23.15
CA LYS A 468 -25.35 4.31 -22.48
C LYS A 468 -26.76 3.86 -22.14
N VAL A 469 -27.10 3.91 -20.86
CA VAL A 469 -28.45 3.59 -20.36
C VAL A 469 -29.12 4.88 -19.94
N VAL A 470 -30.30 5.17 -20.48
CA VAL A 470 -31.04 6.37 -20.12
C VAL A 470 -31.64 6.19 -18.72
N GLN A 471 -31.13 6.93 -17.76
CA GLN A 471 -31.76 7.04 -16.46
C GLN A 471 -33.02 7.91 -16.52
N LYS A 472 -34.04 7.57 -15.71
CA LYS A 472 -35.26 8.35 -15.51
C LYS A 472 -35.17 9.10 -14.19
N ASN A 473 -35.88 10.23 -14.10
CA ASN A 473 -35.93 11.03 -12.87
C ASN A 473 -36.77 10.39 -11.75
N ASP A 474 -37.48 9.30 -12.04
CA ASP A 474 -38.25 8.57 -11.04
C ASP A 474 -37.34 7.80 -10.09
N LEU A 475 -37.66 7.75 -8.81
CA LEU A 475 -36.94 7.00 -7.81
C LEU A 475 -36.88 5.49 -8.15
N TYR A 476 -37.99 4.95 -8.69
CA TYR A 476 -38.11 3.59 -9.17
C TYR A 476 -38.79 3.58 -10.54
N TYR A 477 -38.20 2.89 -11.51
CA TYR A 477 -38.72 2.77 -12.87
C TYR A 477 -38.49 1.38 -13.43
N LYS A 478 -39.22 1.02 -14.50
CA LYS A 478 -39.04 -0.24 -15.19
C LYS A 478 -37.67 -0.26 -15.86
N VAL A 479 -36.94 -1.34 -15.68
CA VAL A 479 -35.65 -1.55 -16.33
C VAL A 479 -35.79 -1.38 -17.84
N ALA A 480 -34.96 -0.52 -18.45
CA ALA A 480 -34.78 -0.45 -19.89
C ALA A 480 -33.71 -1.48 -20.25
N LEU A 481 -34.04 -2.37 -21.19
CA LEU A 481 -33.12 -3.42 -21.65
C LEU A 481 -32.19 -2.95 -22.78
N ASP A 482 -32.51 -1.79 -23.38
CA ASP A 482 -31.81 -1.27 -24.55
C ASP A 482 -30.99 -0.04 -24.16
N GLY A 483 -29.67 -0.15 -24.29
CA GLY A 483 -28.72 0.95 -24.21
C GLY A 483 -28.11 1.24 -25.60
N GLU A 484 -27.71 2.47 -25.85
CA GLU A 484 -26.95 2.86 -27.03
C GLU A 484 -25.50 2.39 -26.90
N ASP A 485 -24.97 1.72 -27.93
CA ASP A 485 -23.57 1.32 -27.94
C ASP A 485 -22.65 2.53 -27.91
N THR A 486 -21.62 2.47 -27.10
CA THR A 486 -20.62 3.52 -26.94
C THR A 486 -19.25 2.91 -26.59
N ILE A 487 -18.24 3.75 -26.62
CA ILE A 487 -16.90 3.40 -26.15
C ILE A 487 -16.57 4.28 -24.95
N LEU A 488 -16.15 3.65 -23.85
CA LEU A 488 -15.70 4.32 -22.65
C LEU A 488 -14.17 4.39 -22.65
N LYS A 489 -13.61 5.60 -22.67
CA LYS A 489 -12.18 5.81 -22.48
C LYS A 489 -11.84 5.59 -21.01
N MET A 490 -10.87 4.72 -20.73
CA MET A 490 -10.37 4.45 -19.38
C MET A 490 -8.87 4.72 -19.29
N ILE A 491 -8.45 5.27 -18.16
CA ILE A 491 -7.07 5.62 -17.84
C ILE A 491 -6.60 4.86 -16.60
N PRO A 492 -5.28 4.73 -16.36
CA PRO A 492 -4.77 4.17 -15.12
C PRO A 492 -5.33 4.89 -13.89
N TYR A 493 -5.84 4.14 -12.91
CA TYR A 493 -6.43 4.70 -11.70
C TYR A 493 -5.52 5.68 -10.97
N TYR A 494 -4.22 5.41 -10.89
CA TYR A 494 -3.30 6.32 -10.22
C TYR A 494 -3.21 7.71 -10.87
N ALA A 495 -3.59 7.82 -12.14
CA ALA A 495 -3.46 9.05 -12.92
C ALA A 495 -4.72 9.94 -12.89
N TRP A 496 -5.82 9.50 -12.27
CA TRP A 496 -7.04 10.31 -12.20
C TRP A 496 -6.82 11.65 -11.47
N ALA A 497 -7.68 12.63 -11.72
CA ALA A 497 -7.62 13.99 -11.16
C ALA A 497 -6.29 14.72 -11.41
N ASN A 498 -5.60 14.42 -12.51
CA ASN A 498 -4.46 15.21 -12.99
C ASN A 498 -4.85 16.20 -14.10
N ARG A 499 -6.12 16.16 -14.52
CA ARG A 499 -6.74 17.08 -15.49
C ARG A 499 -7.74 18.01 -14.80
N ASP A 500 -8.77 18.44 -15.49
CA ASP A 500 -9.86 19.22 -14.89
C ASP A 500 -10.71 18.37 -13.93
N GLU A 501 -11.42 19.05 -13.04
CA GLU A 501 -12.31 18.42 -12.07
C GLU A 501 -13.45 17.68 -12.78
N ALA A 502 -13.58 16.39 -12.52
CA ALA A 502 -14.57 15.52 -13.14
C ALA A 502 -14.97 14.37 -12.22
N ASP A 503 -16.13 13.78 -12.50
CA ASP A 503 -16.52 12.51 -11.90
C ASP A 503 -15.48 11.42 -12.23
N MET A 504 -15.38 10.42 -11.37
CA MET A 504 -14.50 9.26 -11.59
C MET A 504 -15.19 7.98 -11.12
N SER A 505 -15.01 6.89 -11.85
CA SER A 505 -15.40 5.55 -11.41
C SER A 505 -14.38 4.47 -11.83
N VAL A 506 -14.15 3.52 -10.92
CA VAL A 506 -13.43 2.28 -11.18
C VAL A 506 -14.40 1.16 -11.56
N TRP A 507 -15.53 1.07 -10.84
CA TRP A 507 -16.53 0.02 -11.02
C TRP A 507 -17.72 0.52 -11.81
N PHE A 508 -18.22 -0.34 -12.69
CA PHE A 508 -19.37 -0.07 -13.55
C PHE A 508 -20.31 -1.27 -13.58
N PRO A 509 -21.64 -1.05 -13.74
CA PRO A 509 -22.56 -2.14 -14.00
C PRO A 509 -22.17 -2.93 -15.23
N LYS A 510 -22.40 -4.23 -15.20
CA LYS A 510 -22.24 -5.13 -16.33
C LYS A 510 -23.49 -5.02 -17.23
N ALA A 511 -23.30 -4.78 -18.55
CA ALA A 511 -24.35 -4.77 -19.55
C ALA A 511 -24.85 -6.20 -19.90
#